data_be7f2cc2d4168b1083bb0d1a9b533ec8
#
_entry.id   be7f2cc2d4168b1083bb0d1a9b533ec8
#
_cell.length_a   1.000
_cell.length_b   1.000
_cell.length_c   1.000
_cell.angle_alpha   90.00
_cell.angle_beta   90.00
_cell.angle_gamma   90.00
#
_symmetry.space_group_name_H-M   'P 1'
#
loop_
_entity.id
_entity.type
_entity.pdbx_description
1 polymer ?
#
loop_
_entity_poly.entity_id
_entity_poly.type
_entity_poly.pdbx_seq_one_letter_code
_entity_poly.pdbx_strand_id
1 'polypeptide(L)'
;MPKRQVFYSFHFDNDVMRVQQIRNIGALEDNKPVSANDWEEIKNEGSSAVEKWIDDNMNYRSCVVVLIGEETSKRKWVKKEIEKAWNNKKGIVGIYIHNLKDPNTGKCDKGNNPFENFTLKDGKEKLSDYVKCYNPSSENAYDWIASNLELAIEEAIEIRNNFK
;
A
#
# COMPACT_ATOMS: atom_id res chain seq x y z
N MET A 1 -12.26 -14.62 13.64
CA MET A 1 -11.55 -13.37 13.95
C MET A 1 -12.02 -12.23 13.03
N PRO A 2 -12.23 -11.05 13.58
CA PRO A 2 -12.58 -9.94 12.70
C PRO A 2 -11.45 -9.63 11.73
N LYS A 3 -11.81 -9.27 10.51
CA LYS A 3 -10.84 -8.90 9.50
C LYS A 3 -10.24 -7.54 9.84
N ARG A 4 -8.94 -7.35 9.54
CA ARG A 4 -8.27 -6.08 9.76
C ARG A 4 -8.73 -5.02 8.76
N GLN A 5 -8.85 -3.80 9.23
CA GLN A 5 -9.02 -2.65 8.36
C GLN A 5 -7.64 -2.13 7.95
N VAL A 6 -7.42 -1.98 6.67
CA VAL A 6 -6.15 -1.52 6.14
C VAL A 6 -6.34 -0.33 5.20
N PHE A 7 -5.29 0.45 5.07
CA PHE A 7 -5.23 1.55 4.11
C PHE A 7 -4.38 1.06 2.92
N TYR A 8 -4.96 1.11 1.71
CA TYR A 8 -4.22 0.76 0.50
C TYR A 8 -3.55 2.00 -0.08
N SER A 9 -2.22 1.95 -0.19
CA SER A 9 -1.43 3.02 -0.80
C SER A 9 -0.96 2.55 -2.17
N PHE A 10 -1.32 3.28 -3.25
CA PHE A 10 -1.01 2.87 -4.61
C PHE A 10 -1.10 4.04 -5.58
N HIS A 11 -0.54 3.83 -6.78
CA HIS A 11 -0.65 4.81 -7.86
C HIS A 11 -1.99 4.63 -8.57
N PHE A 12 -2.93 5.50 -8.28
CA PHE A 12 -4.32 5.36 -8.70
C PHE A 12 -4.47 5.23 -10.22
N ASP A 13 -3.88 6.16 -10.97
CA ASP A 13 -4.06 6.21 -12.42
C ASP A 13 -3.58 4.94 -13.13
N ASN A 14 -2.46 4.35 -12.66
CA ASN A 14 -1.89 3.17 -13.29
C ASN A 14 -2.46 1.86 -12.78
N ASP A 15 -2.79 1.77 -11.50
CA ASP A 15 -2.94 0.49 -10.83
C ASP A 15 -4.34 0.20 -10.27
N VAL A 16 -5.30 1.10 -10.49
CA VAL A 16 -6.64 0.95 -9.90
C VAL A 16 -7.29 -0.40 -10.22
N MET A 17 -7.12 -0.91 -11.45
CA MET A 17 -7.73 -2.17 -11.85
C MET A 17 -7.05 -3.37 -11.17
N ARG A 18 -5.75 -3.29 -10.91
CA ARG A 18 -5.04 -4.32 -10.15
C ARG A 18 -5.45 -4.31 -8.69
N VAL A 19 -5.64 -3.12 -8.14
CA VAL A 19 -6.09 -2.95 -6.74
C VAL A 19 -7.50 -3.52 -6.56
N GLN A 20 -8.38 -3.32 -7.52
CA GLN A 20 -9.73 -3.90 -7.49
C GLN A 20 -9.69 -5.43 -7.39
N GLN A 21 -8.75 -6.08 -8.07
CA GLN A 21 -8.60 -7.53 -7.98
C GLN A 21 -8.28 -7.96 -6.54
N ILE A 22 -7.42 -7.22 -5.86
CA ILE A 22 -7.05 -7.53 -4.48
C ILE A 22 -8.25 -7.34 -3.54
N ARG A 23 -9.03 -6.28 -3.72
CA ARG A 23 -10.24 -6.06 -2.94
C ARG A 23 -11.24 -7.19 -3.10
N ASN A 24 -11.40 -7.66 -4.34
CA ASN A 24 -12.38 -8.71 -4.65
C ASN A 24 -12.02 -10.07 -4.06
N ILE A 25 -10.80 -10.24 -3.57
CA ILE A 25 -10.40 -11.44 -2.84
C ILE A 25 -11.22 -11.61 -1.56
N GLY A 26 -11.62 -10.50 -0.93
CA GLY A 26 -12.42 -10.55 0.29
C GLY A 26 -11.67 -11.01 1.54
N ALA A 27 -10.34 -11.04 1.48
CA ALA A 27 -9.51 -11.46 2.63
C ALA A 27 -9.53 -10.45 3.77
N LEU A 28 -9.86 -9.21 3.46
CA LEU A 28 -9.87 -8.12 4.44
C LEU A 28 -11.26 -7.49 4.51
N GLU A 29 -11.48 -6.72 5.55
CA GLU A 29 -12.73 -5.98 5.67
C GLU A 29 -12.86 -5.02 4.48
N ASP A 30 -14.12 -4.79 4.05
CA ASP A 30 -14.41 -4.01 2.84
C ASP A 30 -13.97 -2.56 2.98
N ASN A 31 -12.79 -2.28 2.50
CA ASN A 31 -12.24 -0.94 2.39
C ASN A 31 -12.42 -0.48 0.96
N LYS A 32 -13.46 0.27 0.70
CA LYS A 32 -13.70 0.76 -0.66
C LYS A 32 -12.59 1.73 -1.05
N PRO A 33 -11.84 1.48 -2.14
CA PRO A 33 -10.95 2.51 -2.63
C PRO A 33 -11.76 3.70 -3.12
N VAL A 34 -11.15 4.86 -3.06
CA VAL A 34 -11.73 6.08 -3.57
C VAL A 34 -11.97 5.89 -5.08
N SER A 35 -13.14 6.26 -5.57
CA SER A 35 -13.40 6.20 -7.00
C SER A 35 -12.52 7.21 -7.75
N ALA A 36 -12.37 7.02 -9.06
CA ALA A 36 -11.59 7.96 -9.88
C ALA A 36 -12.11 9.39 -9.75
N ASN A 37 -13.44 9.54 -9.74
CA ASN A 37 -14.07 10.86 -9.63
C ASN A 37 -13.80 11.50 -8.26
N ASP A 38 -13.92 10.73 -7.20
CA ASP A 38 -13.65 11.22 -5.84
C ASP A 38 -12.19 11.65 -5.68
N TRP A 39 -11.26 10.88 -6.24
CA TRP A 39 -9.84 11.23 -6.19
C TRP A 39 -9.54 12.51 -6.94
N GLU A 40 -10.10 12.68 -8.13
CA GLU A 40 -9.93 13.91 -8.92
C GLU A 40 -10.49 15.12 -8.18
N GLU A 41 -11.65 14.97 -7.54
CA GLU A 41 -12.25 16.03 -6.76
C GLU A 41 -11.36 16.46 -5.60
N ILE A 42 -10.83 15.49 -4.85
CA ILE A 42 -9.92 15.75 -3.73
C ILE A 42 -8.64 16.44 -4.20
N LYS A 43 -8.05 15.97 -5.29
CA LYS A 43 -6.83 16.56 -5.87
C LYS A 43 -7.06 18.00 -6.28
N ASN A 44 -8.22 18.31 -6.82
CA ASN A 44 -8.55 19.65 -7.27
C ASN A 44 -8.75 20.64 -6.12
N GLU A 45 -9.04 20.15 -4.92
CA GLU A 45 -9.18 21.00 -3.72
C GLU A 45 -7.82 21.40 -3.11
N GLY A 46 -6.72 20.81 -3.61
CA GLY A 46 -5.36 21.18 -3.20
C GLY A 46 -4.73 20.20 -2.22
N SER A 47 -3.46 20.45 -1.91
CA SER A 47 -2.66 19.53 -1.10
C SER A 47 -3.13 19.41 0.34
N SER A 48 -3.67 20.48 0.93
CA SER A 48 -4.20 20.41 2.30
C SER A 48 -5.41 19.49 2.40
N ALA A 49 -6.27 19.50 1.37
CA ALA A 49 -7.43 18.63 1.33
C ALA A 49 -7.01 17.16 1.17
N VAL A 50 -6.00 16.89 0.35
CA VAL A 50 -5.47 15.53 0.18
C VAL A 50 -4.86 15.02 1.49
N GLU A 51 -4.07 15.84 2.17
CA GLU A 51 -3.48 15.45 3.46
C GLU A 51 -4.55 15.13 4.49
N LYS A 52 -5.59 15.95 4.59
CA LYS A 52 -6.70 15.72 5.50
C LYS A 52 -7.42 14.41 5.18
N TRP A 53 -7.67 14.16 3.90
CA TRP A 53 -8.30 12.93 3.46
C TRP A 53 -7.47 11.70 3.87
N ILE A 54 -6.14 11.77 3.69
CA ILE A 54 -5.24 10.69 4.09
C ILE A 54 -5.33 10.46 5.60
N ASP A 55 -5.24 11.51 6.39
CA ASP A 55 -5.30 11.40 7.85
C ASP A 55 -6.63 10.81 8.32
N ASP A 56 -7.74 11.29 7.77
CA ASP A 56 -9.07 10.83 8.15
C ASP A 56 -9.28 9.35 7.81
N ASN A 57 -8.77 8.90 6.67
CA ASN A 57 -8.94 7.51 6.22
C ASN A 57 -7.92 6.56 6.85
N MET A 58 -6.79 7.06 7.29
CA MET A 58 -5.75 6.25 7.93
C MET A 58 -5.97 6.04 9.43
N ASN A 59 -6.65 6.96 10.10
CA ASN A 59 -6.81 6.96 11.57
C ASN A 59 -7.27 5.64 12.17
N TYR A 60 -8.24 5.00 11.56
CA TYR A 60 -8.84 3.77 12.11
C TYR A 60 -8.27 2.51 11.49
N ARG A 61 -7.19 2.64 10.71
CA ARG A 61 -6.54 1.51 10.05
C ARG A 61 -5.34 1.08 10.87
N SER A 62 -5.11 -0.22 10.98
CA SER A 62 -3.99 -0.75 11.74
C SER A 62 -2.74 -1.00 10.88
N CYS A 63 -2.91 -1.04 9.57
CA CYS A 63 -1.81 -1.33 8.65
C CYS A 63 -2.01 -0.58 7.34
N VAL A 64 -0.90 -0.18 6.73
CA VAL A 64 -0.89 0.36 5.37
C VAL A 64 -0.27 -0.68 4.45
N VAL A 65 -1.03 -1.09 3.44
CA VAL A 65 -0.56 -2.01 2.41
C VAL A 65 -0.19 -1.19 1.18
N VAL A 66 1.11 -1.13 0.89
CA VAL A 66 1.61 -0.42 -0.29
C VAL A 66 1.61 -1.39 -1.47
N LEU A 67 0.76 -1.11 -2.44
CA LEU A 67 0.62 -1.95 -3.63
C LEU A 67 1.54 -1.37 -4.71
N ILE A 68 2.67 -2.05 -4.94
CA ILE A 68 3.79 -1.50 -5.70
C ILE A 68 3.66 -1.88 -7.17
N GLY A 69 3.25 -0.91 -7.99
CA GLY A 69 3.28 -1.02 -9.44
C GLY A 69 4.53 -0.37 -10.01
N GLU A 70 4.56 -0.19 -11.32
CA GLU A 70 5.73 0.32 -12.05
C GLU A 70 6.21 1.69 -11.57
N GLU A 71 5.29 2.59 -11.25
CA GLU A 71 5.62 4.00 -10.94
C GLU A 71 5.34 4.37 -9.47
N THR A 72 4.94 3.43 -8.63
CA THR A 72 4.47 3.70 -7.28
C THR A 72 5.52 4.43 -6.42
N SER A 73 6.78 4.01 -6.50
CA SER A 73 7.86 4.59 -5.67
C SER A 73 8.14 6.06 -5.98
N LYS A 74 7.69 6.55 -7.14
CA LYS A 74 7.91 7.93 -7.58
C LYS A 74 6.79 8.88 -7.17
N ARG A 75 5.70 8.36 -6.64
CA ARG A 75 4.50 9.17 -6.37
C ARG A 75 4.62 9.88 -5.03
N LYS A 76 4.45 11.20 -5.09
CA LYS A 76 4.53 12.08 -3.92
C LYS A 76 3.58 11.64 -2.81
N TRP A 77 2.34 11.34 -3.15
CA TRP A 77 1.34 11.00 -2.15
C TRP A 77 1.55 9.62 -1.53
N VAL A 78 2.08 8.66 -2.29
CA VAL A 78 2.47 7.37 -1.74
C VAL A 78 3.58 7.55 -0.70
N LYS A 79 4.57 8.38 -1.00
CA LYS A 79 5.64 8.69 -0.05
C LYS A 79 5.09 9.31 1.23
N LYS A 80 4.13 10.22 1.09
CA LYS A 80 3.48 10.89 2.22
C LYS A 80 2.71 9.90 3.08
N GLU A 81 1.99 8.98 2.46
CA GLU A 81 1.22 7.95 3.16
C GLU A 81 2.13 7.02 3.95
N ILE A 82 3.27 6.61 3.37
CA ILE A 82 4.27 5.78 4.04
C ILE A 82 4.83 6.51 5.28
N GLU A 83 5.21 7.77 5.13
CA GLU A 83 5.74 8.58 6.21
C GLU A 83 4.74 8.71 7.36
N LYS A 84 3.49 9.05 7.05
CA LYS A 84 2.43 9.18 8.04
C LYS A 84 2.16 7.87 8.77
N ALA A 85 2.12 6.76 8.03
CA ALA A 85 1.88 5.45 8.61
C ALA A 85 2.96 5.07 9.62
N TRP A 86 4.23 5.24 9.23
CA TRP A 86 5.34 4.91 10.12
C TRP A 86 5.33 5.77 11.38
N ASN A 87 5.14 7.08 11.22
CA ASN A 87 5.13 8.02 12.34
C ASN A 87 3.95 7.79 13.29
N ASN A 88 2.85 7.26 12.79
CA ASN A 88 1.66 6.91 13.60
C ASN A 88 1.70 5.48 14.11
N LYS A 89 2.84 4.80 14.01
CA LYS A 89 3.08 3.45 14.54
C LYS A 89 2.18 2.38 13.93
N LYS A 90 1.80 2.55 12.67
CA LYS A 90 1.02 1.55 11.94
C LYS A 90 1.93 0.55 11.25
N GLY A 91 1.48 -0.70 11.11
CA GLY A 91 2.20 -1.69 10.32
C GLY A 91 2.26 -1.26 8.86
N ILE A 92 3.32 -1.61 8.17
CA ILE A 92 3.49 -1.33 6.75
C ILE A 92 4.00 -2.57 6.06
N VAL A 93 3.40 -2.93 4.93
CA VAL A 93 3.86 -4.04 4.10
C VAL A 93 3.74 -3.64 2.65
N GLY A 94 4.71 -4.06 1.85
CA GLY A 94 4.71 -3.83 0.40
C GLY A 94 4.39 -5.12 -0.34
N ILE A 95 3.57 -5.02 -1.37
CA ILE A 95 3.26 -6.13 -2.26
C ILE A 95 3.42 -5.64 -3.68
N TYR A 96 4.32 -6.27 -4.44
CA TYR A 96 4.49 -5.97 -5.84
C TYR A 96 3.29 -6.51 -6.62
N ILE A 97 2.65 -5.64 -7.40
CA ILE A 97 1.44 -6.00 -8.14
C ILE A 97 1.64 -5.99 -9.65
N HIS A 98 2.87 -5.81 -10.12
CA HIS A 98 3.18 -5.76 -11.54
C HIS A 98 2.80 -7.05 -12.29
N ASN A 99 2.73 -8.17 -11.59
CA ASN A 99 2.35 -9.46 -12.17
C ASN A 99 0.85 -9.72 -12.18
N LEU A 100 0.04 -8.84 -11.59
CA LEU A 100 -1.41 -8.88 -11.77
C LEU A 100 -1.75 -8.25 -13.12
N LYS A 101 -2.66 -8.87 -13.86
CA LYS A 101 -3.05 -8.37 -15.19
C LYS A 101 -4.11 -7.30 -15.07
N ASP A 102 -3.84 -6.13 -15.61
CA ASP A 102 -4.86 -5.11 -15.86
C ASP A 102 -5.65 -5.56 -17.08
N PRO A 103 -7.00 -5.52 -17.06
CA PRO A 103 -7.81 -5.94 -18.20
C PRO A 103 -7.49 -5.17 -19.50
N ASN A 104 -7.00 -3.94 -19.38
CA ASN A 104 -6.72 -3.09 -20.53
C ASN A 104 -5.26 -3.14 -20.99
N THR A 105 -4.31 -3.28 -20.06
CA THR A 105 -2.88 -3.13 -20.34
C THR A 105 -2.05 -4.39 -20.07
N GLY A 106 -2.62 -5.40 -19.40
CA GLY A 106 -1.90 -6.60 -19.00
C GLY A 106 -0.97 -6.39 -17.81
N LYS A 107 0.15 -7.10 -17.78
CA LYS A 107 1.18 -6.95 -16.76
C LYS A 107 2.04 -5.72 -17.06
N CYS A 108 2.69 -5.18 -16.03
CA CYS A 108 3.62 -4.08 -16.21
C CYS A 108 5.01 -4.46 -15.68
N ASP A 109 5.97 -3.55 -15.81
CA ASP A 109 7.32 -3.75 -15.29
C ASP A 109 7.34 -3.61 -13.77
N LYS A 110 8.27 -4.30 -13.13
CA LYS A 110 8.46 -4.20 -11.69
C LYS A 110 8.97 -2.83 -11.32
N GLY A 111 8.28 -2.18 -10.38
CA GLY A 111 8.72 -0.88 -9.85
C GLY A 111 9.82 -1.03 -8.79
N ASN A 112 10.36 0.10 -8.38
CA ASN A 112 11.36 0.15 -7.31
C ASN A 112 10.71 0.01 -5.94
N ASN A 113 11.49 -0.47 -4.96
CA ASN A 113 11.03 -0.57 -3.58
C ASN A 113 10.91 0.85 -2.98
N PRO A 114 9.69 1.32 -2.68
CA PRO A 114 9.53 2.69 -2.18
C PRO A 114 10.13 2.93 -0.79
N PHE A 115 10.36 1.86 -0.03
CA PHE A 115 10.88 1.98 1.33
C PHE A 115 12.39 2.26 1.37
N GLU A 116 13.10 2.05 0.28
CA GLU A 116 14.53 2.36 0.18
C GLU A 116 14.81 3.86 0.23
N ASN A 117 13.81 4.69 -0.05
CA ASN A 117 13.95 6.15 -0.05
C ASN A 117 13.85 6.79 1.32
N PHE A 118 13.56 6.01 2.36
CA PHE A 118 13.40 6.52 3.73
C PHE A 118 14.51 6.04 4.62
N THR A 119 14.99 6.93 5.49
CA THR A 119 16.01 6.59 6.49
C THR A 119 15.46 6.73 7.90
N LEU A 120 16.02 5.94 8.82
CA LEU A 120 15.66 5.92 10.23
C LEU A 120 16.90 6.15 11.07
N LYS A 121 16.70 6.56 12.33
CA LYS A 121 17.81 6.72 13.30
C LYS A 121 18.94 7.60 12.77
N ASP A 122 18.57 8.78 12.28
CA ASP A 122 19.52 9.78 11.75
C ASP A 122 20.36 9.25 10.58
N GLY A 123 19.72 8.46 9.71
CA GLY A 123 20.36 7.93 8.51
C GLY A 123 21.15 6.65 8.70
N LYS A 124 21.15 6.08 9.90
CA LYS A 124 21.89 4.85 10.20
C LYS A 124 21.22 3.60 9.65
N GLU A 125 19.90 3.64 9.47
CA GLU A 125 19.12 2.52 8.99
C GLU A 125 18.15 2.98 7.91
N LYS A 126 17.71 2.05 7.07
CA LYS A 126 16.69 2.32 6.06
C LYS A 126 15.36 1.71 6.48
N LEU A 127 14.27 2.34 6.10
CA LEU A 127 12.95 1.78 6.34
C LEU A 127 12.80 0.40 5.70
N SER A 128 13.44 0.18 4.54
CA SER A 128 13.41 -1.12 3.85
C SER A 128 14.06 -2.25 4.65
N ASP A 129 14.84 -1.94 5.68
CA ASP A 129 15.40 -2.97 6.57
C ASP A 129 14.35 -3.61 7.48
N TYR A 130 13.23 -2.93 7.71
CA TYR A 130 12.16 -3.39 8.59
C TYR A 130 10.88 -3.74 7.85
N VAL A 131 10.52 -2.95 6.86
CA VAL A 131 9.29 -3.16 6.08
C VAL A 131 9.53 -4.20 5.01
N LYS A 132 8.77 -5.30 5.08
CA LYS A 132 8.89 -6.38 4.10
C LYS A 132 8.11 -6.08 2.83
N CYS A 133 8.67 -6.51 1.71
CA CYS A 133 8.01 -6.47 0.40
C CYS A 133 7.92 -7.89 -0.15
N TYR A 134 6.74 -8.26 -0.61
CA TYR A 134 6.50 -9.57 -1.21
C TYR A 134 6.33 -9.41 -2.72
N ASN A 135 6.91 -10.34 -3.48
CA ASN A 135 6.88 -10.31 -4.94
C ASN A 135 6.27 -11.61 -5.47
N PRO A 136 4.93 -11.68 -5.54
CA PRO A 136 4.27 -12.89 -6.05
C PRO A 136 4.64 -13.14 -7.51
N SER A 137 4.80 -14.44 -7.86
CA SER A 137 5.20 -14.81 -9.21
C SER A 137 4.11 -14.53 -10.24
N SER A 138 4.51 -14.42 -11.51
CA SER A 138 3.58 -14.15 -12.60
C SER A 138 2.58 -15.29 -12.84
N GLU A 139 2.88 -16.48 -12.36
CA GLU A 139 2.01 -17.64 -12.55
C GLU A 139 0.88 -17.70 -11.54
N ASN A 140 1.08 -17.16 -10.33
CA ASN A 140 0.10 -17.30 -9.26
C ASN A 140 -0.05 -16.06 -8.38
N ALA A 141 0.18 -14.86 -8.93
CA ALA A 141 0.14 -13.62 -8.14
C ALA A 141 -1.18 -13.45 -7.38
N TYR A 142 -2.30 -13.62 -8.05
CA TYR A 142 -3.62 -13.49 -7.41
C TYR A 142 -3.80 -14.51 -6.27
N ASP A 143 -3.49 -15.77 -6.54
CA ASP A 143 -3.68 -16.83 -5.55
C ASP A 143 -2.74 -16.67 -4.35
N TRP A 144 -1.50 -16.25 -4.61
CA TRP A 144 -0.55 -15.99 -3.54
C TRP A 144 -1.06 -14.88 -2.61
N ILE A 145 -1.52 -13.78 -3.19
CA ILE A 145 -2.04 -12.65 -2.41
C ILE A 145 -3.27 -13.09 -1.60
N ALA A 146 -4.19 -13.82 -2.24
CA ALA A 146 -5.38 -14.32 -1.56
C ALA A 146 -5.04 -15.19 -0.35
N SER A 147 -3.99 -15.99 -0.45
CA SER A 147 -3.61 -16.93 0.60
C SER A 147 -2.75 -16.31 1.70
N ASN A 148 -2.02 -15.23 1.41
CA ASN A 148 -0.96 -14.73 2.31
C ASN A 148 -1.19 -13.30 2.82
N LEU A 149 -2.13 -12.56 2.29
CA LEU A 149 -2.29 -11.14 2.62
C LEU A 149 -2.55 -10.91 4.11
N GLU A 150 -3.42 -11.69 4.72
CA GLU A 150 -3.74 -11.55 6.15
C GLU A 150 -2.50 -11.77 7.02
N LEU A 151 -1.73 -12.81 6.73
CA LEU A 151 -0.50 -13.11 7.48
C LEU A 151 0.53 -12.00 7.31
N ALA A 152 0.69 -11.48 6.10
CA ALA A 152 1.61 -10.40 5.81
C ALA A 152 1.26 -9.14 6.62
N ILE A 153 -0.01 -8.84 6.74
CA ILE A 153 -0.50 -7.70 7.51
C ILE A 153 -0.22 -7.88 9.01
N GLU A 154 -0.54 -9.05 9.56
CA GLU A 154 -0.30 -9.33 10.98
C GLU A 154 1.19 -9.26 11.31
N GLU A 155 2.04 -9.77 10.44
CA GLU A 155 3.49 -9.68 10.60
C GLU A 155 3.98 -8.24 10.57
N ALA A 156 3.43 -7.43 9.65
CA ALA A 156 3.80 -6.01 9.54
C ALA A 156 3.46 -5.23 10.82
N ILE A 157 2.30 -5.50 11.39
CA ILE A 157 1.86 -4.86 12.64
C ILE A 157 2.83 -5.25 13.78
N GLU A 158 3.17 -6.51 13.87
CA GLU A 158 4.10 -7.01 14.88
C GLU A 158 5.49 -6.38 14.75
N ILE A 159 6.01 -6.30 13.54
CA ILE A 159 7.32 -5.67 13.28
C ILE A 159 7.31 -4.21 13.77
N ARG A 160 6.27 -3.46 13.46
CA ARG A 160 6.19 -2.05 13.88
C ARG A 160 6.05 -1.92 15.39
N ASN A 161 5.29 -2.80 16.04
CA ASN A 161 5.13 -2.79 17.49
C ASN A 161 6.45 -3.07 18.21
N ASN A 162 7.31 -3.88 17.62
CA ASN A 162 8.59 -4.26 18.19
C ASN A 162 9.72 -3.26 17.86
N PHE A 163 9.48 -2.31 16.97
CA PHE A 163 10.45 -1.28 16.63
C PHE A 163 10.51 -0.22 17.72
N LYS A 164 11.74 0.10 18.13
CA LYS A 164 11.97 1.09 19.18
C LYS A 164 12.72 2.31 18.66
#